data_15e9f3d1d21db9767501d297c4377d94
#
_entry.id   15e9f3d1d21db9767501d297c4377d94
#
_cell.length_a   1.000
_cell.length_b   1.000
_cell.length_c   1.000
_cell.angle_alpha   90.00
_cell.angle_beta   90.00
_cell.angle_gamma   90.00
#
_symmetry.space_group_name_H-M   'P 1'
#
loop_
_entity.id
_entity.type
_entity.pdbx_description
1 polymer ?
#
loop_
_entity_poly.entity_id
_entity_poly.type
_entity_poly.pdbx_seq_one_letter_code
_entity_poly.pdbx_strand_id
1 'polypeptide(L)'
;LKANYFAEVFGYEIHIFLTDGEGRKPYYDLHPSITVHQLNINYSHLNKLPLYKKIPQYMAKQRLFKKKLNEHLCRIKPDITISLLRRDINFINKLTDGSIKLGEIHFNKSNYRDFSNSRLPSFIRAIVRKFWRIQLTRQLRQLERFIVLSHEDASEWTELTNVEVIYNPLPFFPEQIADGSRKQVIAAGRYVPQKGFDRLILAWQFVTRKHPDWMLRIYGEGMRAELQQLIDSLGVTSSCILEPAVPNIVEKYCESSVFVLSSRFEGFGMVIIEAMACGVPPVSFTCPCGPRDIINDGKDGLLVENGNIEELAEKICYLIENEETRKEMGRQARADVQRFKIEYIAEQWKKLFESLVAAAKNN
;
A
#
# COMPACT_ATOMS: atom_id res chain seq x y z
N LEU A 1 5.23 -3.74 -11.66
CA LEU A 1 6.47 -2.98 -11.77
C LEU A 1 7.68 -3.85 -11.41
N LYS A 2 7.85 -4.32 -10.15
CA LYS A 2 9.01 -5.16 -9.72
C LYS A 2 9.24 -6.36 -10.62
N ALA A 3 8.20 -7.18 -10.88
CA ALA A 3 8.32 -8.36 -11.71
C ALA A 3 8.79 -8.05 -13.14
N ASN A 4 8.26 -6.98 -13.75
CA ASN A 4 8.71 -6.55 -15.09
C ASN A 4 10.19 -6.17 -15.08
N TYR A 5 10.61 -5.36 -14.10
CA TYR A 5 11.99 -4.93 -13.97
C TYR A 5 12.95 -6.11 -13.76
N PHE A 6 12.58 -7.06 -12.91
CA PHE A 6 13.39 -8.27 -12.67
C PHE A 6 13.52 -9.14 -13.93
N ALA A 7 12.44 -9.27 -14.70
CA ALA A 7 12.47 -10.03 -15.94
C ALA A 7 13.27 -9.31 -17.04
N GLU A 8 13.06 -8.00 -17.21
CA GLU A 8 13.63 -7.20 -18.29
C GLU A 8 15.12 -6.87 -18.05
N VAL A 9 15.46 -6.42 -16.83
CA VAL A 9 16.78 -5.88 -16.51
C VAL A 9 17.72 -6.93 -15.92
N PHE A 10 17.22 -7.80 -15.05
CA PHE A 10 18.03 -8.84 -14.42
C PHE A 10 17.95 -10.19 -15.14
N GLY A 11 17.06 -10.34 -16.11
CA GLY A 11 16.88 -11.57 -16.86
C GLY A 11 16.35 -12.74 -16.02
N TYR A 12 15.62 -12.45 -14.92
CA TYR A 12 15.07 -13.50 -14.07
C TYR A 12 13.87 -14.16 -14.75
N GLU A 13 13.79 -15.48 -14.63
CA GLU A 13 12.60 -16.25 -15.00
C GLU A 13 11.52 -16.05 -13.91
N ILE A 14 10.42 -15.41 -14.27
CA ILE A 14 9.36 -15.00 -13.35
C ILE A 14 8.07 -15.76 -13.61
N HIS A 15 7.55 -16.41 -12.56
CA HIS A 15 6.26 -17.08 -12.56
C HIS A 15 5.30 -16.43 -11.56
N ILE A 16 4.13 -16.01 -12.03
CA ILE A 16 3.09 -15.39 -11.18
C ILE A 16 1.92 -16.36 -11.04
N PHE A 17 1.52 -16.65 -9.80
CA PHE A 17 0.38 -17.53 -9.49
C PHE A 17 -0.82 -16.73 -9.04
N LEU A 18 -1.95 -16.87 -9.76
CA LEU A 18 -3.23 -16.23 -9.44
C LEU A 18 -4.22 -17.27 -8.93
N THR A 19 -4.82 -16.99 -7.75
CA THR A 19 -5.83 -17.87 -7.15
C THR A 19 -7.22 -17.70 -7.76
N ASP A 20 -7.54 -16.45 -8.14
CA ASP A 20 -8.84 -16.02 -8.63
C ASP A 20 -8.61 -15.17 -9.90
N GLY A 21 -9.02 -15.63 -11.05
CA GLY A 21 -8.76 -14.91 -12.31
C GLY A 21 -9.83 -15.19 -13.37
N GLU A 22 -10.47 -16.37 -13.35
CA GLU A 22 -11.53 -16.77 -14.29
C GLU A 22 -11.23 -16.43 -15.75
N GLY A 23 -9.97 -16.57 -16.18
CA GLY A 23 -9.53 -16.27 -17.55
C GLY A 23 -9.32 -14.77 -17.84
N ARG A 24 -9.45 -13.88 -16.86
CA ARG A 24 -9.20 -12.45 -17.05
C ARG A 24 -7.71 -12.19 -17.26
N LYS A 25 -7.41 -11.27 -18.17
CA LYS A 25 -6.05 -10.74 -18.31
C LYS A 25 -5.64 -9.98 -17.05
N PRO A 26 -4.34 -9.98 -16.68
CA PRO A 26 -3.83 -9.10 -15.64
C PRO A 26 -4.20 -7.65 -15.92
N TYR A 27 -4.50 -6.89 -14.88
CA TYR A 27 -4.83 -5.46 -15.01
C TYR A 27 -3.63 -4.63 -15.50
N TYR A 28 -2.44 -5.03 -15.10
CA TYR A 28 -1.18 -4.38 -15.52
C TYR A 28 -0.54 -5.18 -16.65
N ASP A 29 0.08 -4.47 -17.57
CA ASP A 29 0.89 -5.08 -18.62
C ASP A 29 2.11 -5.75 -18.00
N LEU A 30 2.29 -7.01 -18.32
CA LEU A 30 3.42 -7.82 -17.87
C LEU A 30 4.44 -7.98 -19.00
N HIS A 31 5.72 -8.03 -18.63
CA HIS A 31 6.78 -8.33 -19.59
C HIS A 31 6.51 -9.69 -20.26
N PRO A 32 6.73 -9.84 -21.59
CA PRO A 32 6.38 -11.05 -22.33
C PRO A 32 7.03 -12.34 -21.80
N SER A 33 8.19 -12.26 -21.14
CA SER A 33 8.86 -13.41 -20.55
C SER A 33 8.25 -13.89 -19.23
N ILE A 34 7.30 -13.11 -18.63
CA ILE A 34 6.65 -13.51 -17.37
C ILE A 34 5.55 -14.53 -17.64
N THR A 35 5.65 -15.68 -17.01
CA THR A 35 4.63 -16.72 -17.11
C THR A 35 3.57 -16.57 -16.01
N VAL A 36 2.29 -16.44 -16.40
CA VAL A 36 1.17 -16.33 -15.46
C VAL A 36 0.42 -17.65 -15.38
N HIS A 37 0.31 -18.21 -14.17
CA HIS A 37 -0.40 -19.44 -13.87
C HIS A 37 -1.73 -19.14 -13.16
N GLN A 38 -2.85 -19.53 -13.77
CA GLN A 38 -4.17 -19.41 -13.16
C GLN A 38 -4.53 -20.69 -12.43
N LEU A 39 -4.58 -20.65 -11.11
CA LEU A 39 -4.89 -21.83 -10.29
C LEU A 39 -6.40 -22.09 -10.20
N ASN A 40 -7.25 -21.11 -10.49
CA ASN A 40 -8.71 -21.19 -10.50
C ASN A 40 -9.29 -21.81 -9.22
N ILE A 41 -8.87 -21.29 -8.07
CA ILE A 41 -9.39 -21.71 -6.76
C ILE A 41 -10.74 -21.03 -6.46
N ASN A 42 -10.90 -19.77 -6.91
CA ASN A 42 -12.15 -19.01 -6.88
C ASN A 42 -12.77 -18.91 -5.48
N TYR A 43 -12.07 -18.21 -4.57
CA TYR A 43 -12.54 -17.98 -3.20
C TYR A 43 -13.73 -17.02 -3.11
N SER A 44 -13.97 -16.19 -4.12
CA SER A 44 -15.05 -15.19 -4.15
C SER A 44 -16.43 -15.79 -3.88
N HIS A 45 -16.69 -17.00 -4.37
CA HIS A 45 -17.94 -17.73 -4.11
C HIS A 45 -18.25 -17.97 -2.63
N LEU A 46 -17.21 -18.03 -1.77
CA LEU A 46 -17.40 -18.27 -0.33
C LEU A 46 -18.03 -17.09 0.40
N ASN A 47 -17.97 -15.87 -0.17
CA ASN A 47 -18.47 -14.67 0.50
C ASN A 47 -20.01 -14.69 0.66
N LYS A 48 -20.71 -15.40 -0.19
CA LYS A 48 -22.19 -15.52 -0.18
C LYS A 48 -22.70 -16.67 0.71
N LEU A 49 -21.82 -17.47 1.29
CA LEU A 49 -22.20 -18.67 2.04
C LEU A 49 -22.33 -18.41 3.53
N PRO A 50 -23.30 -19.06 4.21
CA PRO A 50 -23.38 -19.05 5.68
C PRO A 50 -22.17 -19.80 6.28
N LEU A 51 -21.79 -19.44 7.52
CA LEU A 51 -20.56 -19.90 8.16
C LEU A 51 -20.38 -21.42 8.18
N TYR A 52 -21.44 -22.19 8.46
CA TYR A 52 -21.39 -23.64 8.55
C TYR A 52 -21.05 -24.31 7.20
N LYS A 53 -21.43 -23.70 6.07
CA LYS A 53 -21.04 -24.15 4.72
C LYS A 53 -19.70 -23.54 4.28
N LYS A 54 -19.41 -22.32 4.72
CA LYS A 54 -18.21 -21.58 4.36
C LYS A 54 -16.94 -22.26 4.88
N ILE A 55 -16.94 -22.71 6.15
CA ILE A 55 -15.75 -23.29 6.78
C ILE A 55 -15.28 -24.58 6.08
N PRO A 56 -16.12 -25.62 5.87
CA PRO A 56 -15.69 -26.82 5.18
C PRO A 56 -15.21 -26.56 3.75
N GLN A 57 -15.91 -25.68 3.02
CA GLN A 57 -15.52 -25.34 1.65
C GLN A 57 -14.20 -24.53 1.62
N TYR A 58 -14.00 -23.63 2.58
CA TYR A 58 -12.72 -22.94 2.71
C TYR A 58 -11.58 -23.93 2.95
N MET A 59 -11.75 -24.90 3.84
CA MET A 59 -10.75 -25.94 4.09
C MET A 59 -10.46 -26.80 2.86
N ALA A 60 -11.48 -27.18 2.12
CA ALA A 60 -11.32 -27.93 0.87
C ALA A 60 -10.54 -27.10 -0.18
N LYS A 61 -10.87 -25.81 -0.34
CA LYS A 61 -10.16 -24.91 -1.25
C LYS A 61 -8.70 -24.66 -0.81
N GLN A 62 -8.44 -24.59 0.49
CA GLN A 62 -7.06 -24.48 1.02
C GLN A 62 -6.23 -25.72 0.67
N ARG A 63 -6.80 -26.93 0.79
CA ARG A 63 -6.13 -28.18 0.40
C ARG A 63 -5.86 -28.22 -1.11
N LEU A 64 -6.86 -27.83 -1.91
CA LEU A 64 -6.72 -27.74 -3.37
C LEU A 64 -5.66 -26.73 -3.80
N PHE A 65 -5.65 -25.54 -3.15
CA PHE A 65 -4.66 -24.51 -3.41
C PHE A 65 -3.24 -24.99 -3.09
N LYS A 66 -3.07 -25.57 -1.89
CA LYS A 66 -1.78 -26.16 -1.51
C LYS A 66 -1.31 -27.20 -2.53
N LYS A 67 -2.20 -28.14 -2.93
CA LYS A 67 -1.87 -29.21 -3.87
C LYS A 67 -1.43 -28.63 -5.22
N LYS A 68 -2.26 -27.80 -5.84
CA LYS A 68 -1.97 -27.20 -7.16
C LYS A 68 -0.68 -26.38 -7.14
N LEU A 69 -0.52 -25.51 -6.13
CA LEU A 69 0.68 -24.68 -6.02
C LEU A 69 1.93 -25.55 -5.87
N ASN A 70 1.90 -26.57 -5.01
CA ASN A 70 3.03 -27.47 -4.81
C ASN A 70 3.40 -28.23 -6.10
N GLU A 71 2.41 -28.74 -6.84
CA GLU A 71 2.62 -29.43 -8.12
C GLU A 71 3.31 -28.54 -9.15
N HIS A 72 2.88 -27.27 -9.26
CA HIS A 72 3.52 -26.29 -10.15
C HIS A 72 4.94 -25.97 -9.72
N LEU A 73 5.15 -25.66 -8.42
CA LEU A 73 6.48 -25.31 -7.91
C LEU A 73 7.48 -26.49 -8.02
N CYS A 74 7.05 -27.71 -7.73
CA CYS A 74 7.89 -28.89 -7.90
C CYS A 74 8.30 -29.15 -9.37
N ARG A 75 7.47 -28.71 -10.34
CA ARG A 75 7.78 -28.79 -11.77
C ARG A 75 8.74 -27.69 -12.21
N ILE A 76 8.51 -26.46 -11.75
CA ILE A 76 9.30 -25.27 -12.11
C ILE A 76 10.65 -25.30 -11.38
N LYS A 77 10.67 -25.74 -10.11
CA LYS A 77 11.83 -25.74 -9.20
C LYS A 77 12.48 -24.36 -9.08
N PRO A 78 11.70 -23.32 -8.66
CA PRO A 78 12.25 -21.98 -8.52
C PRO A 78 13.29 -21.95 -7.40
N ASP A 79 14.28 -21.06 -7.49
CA ASP A 79 15.21 -20.79 -6.41
C ASP A 79 14.49 -20.13 -5.21
N ILE A 80 13.59 -19.20 -5.50
CA ILE A 80 12.89 -18.39 -4.49
C ILE A 80 11.38 -18.38 -4.78
N THR A 81 10.58 -18.53 -3.74
CA THR A 81 9.12 -18.32 -3.77
C THR A 81 8.74 -17.16 -2.85
N ILE A 82 8.12 -16.10 -3.39
CA ILE A 82 7.65 -14.95 -2.64
C ILE A 82 6.14 -15.06 -2.43
N SER A 83 5.71 -15.07 -1.18
CA SER A 83 4.31 -15.03 -0.77
C SER A 83 3.89 -13.61 -0.40
N LEU A 84 2.75 -13.14 -0.95
CA LEU A 84 2.12 -11.90 -0.49
C LEU A 84 1.28 -12.11 0.79
N LEU A 85 1.52 -13.20 1.50
CA LEU A 85 1.01 -13.52 2.84
C LEU A 85 -0.53 -13.42 2.99
N ARG A 86 -1.26 -13.75 1.95
CA ARG A 86 -2.72 -13.73 2.04
C ARG A 86 -3.29 -15.05 2.55
N ARG A 87 -3.62 -15.98 1.66
CA ARG A 87 -4.22 -17.28 2.02
C ARG A 87 -3.21 -18.41 2.08
N ASP A 88 -2.12 -18.25 1.38
CA ASP A 88 -0.98 -19.16 1.27
C ASP A 88 -0.11 -19.22 2.52
N ILE A 89 -0.11 -18.18 3.37
CA ILE A 89 0.59 -18.17 4.66
C ILE A 89 0.23 -19.38 5.55
N ASN A 90 -0.95 -19.95 5.39
CA ASN A 90 -1.37 -21.10 6.17
C ASN A 90 -0.60 -22.40 5.84
N PHE A 91 0.06 -22.45 4.68
CA PHE A 91 0.72 -23.68 4.21
C PHE A 91 2.01 -23.46 3.41
N ILE A 92 2.43 -22.22 3.13
CA ILE A 92 3.62 -21.91 2.30
C ILE A 92 4.87 -22.65 2.78
N ASN A 93 5.07 -22.71 4.10
CA ASN A 93 6.19 -23.43 4.72
C ASN A 93 6.06 -24.97 4.71
N LYS A 94 4.95 -25.49 4.18
CA LYS A 94 4.67 -26.93 4.05
C LYS A 94 4.72 -27.40 2.60
N LEU A 95 5.21 -26.57 1.70
CA LEU A 95 5.46 -26.94 0.31
C LEU A 95 6.81 -27.67 0.24
N THR A 96 6.91 -28.62 -0.71
CA THR A 96 8.04 -29.55 -0.79
C THR A 96 8.89 -29.33 -2.05
N ASP A 97 8.76 -28.15 -2.66
CA ASP A 97 9.43 -27.78 -3.91
C ASP A 97 10.92 -27.40 -3.74
N GLY A 98 11.38 -27.25 -2.50
CA GLY A 98 12.78 -26.95 -2.18
C GLY A 98 13.18 -25.48 -2.29
N SER A 99 12.31 -24.58 -2.79
CA SER A 99 12.67 -23.16 -2.93
C SER A 99 12.74 -22.44 -1.59
N ILE A 100 13.54 -21.38 -1.54
CA ILE A 100 13.62 -20.46 -0.41
C ILE A 100 12.30 -19.69 -0.29
N LYS A 101 11.68 -19.67 0.88
CA LYS A 101 10.38 -19.03 1.12
C LYS A 101 10.57 -17.65 1.72
N LEU A 102 10.10 -16.63 0.98
CA LEU A 102 10.02 -15.26 1.44
C LEU A 102 8.56 -14.84 1.61
N GLY A 103 8.31 -13.91 2.54
CA GLY A 103 7.01 -13.29 2.69
C GLY A 103 7.13 -11.78 2.52
N GLU A 104 6.20 -11.17 1.76
CA GLU A 104 6.10 -9.71 1.62
C GLU A 104 4.71 -9.26 2.06
N ILE A 105 4.63 -8.32 3.01
CA ILE A 105 3.36 -7.80 3.52
C ILE A 105 3.12 -6.37 3.03
N HIS A 106 1.88 -6.11 2.56
CA HIS A 106 1.44 -4.78 2.11
C HIS A 106 0.42 -4.14 3.07
N PHE A 107 0.32 -4.65 4.28
CA PHE A 107 -0.54 -4.16 5.36
C PHE A 107 0.28 -4.07 6.63
N ASN A 108 -0.05 -3.12 7.50
CA ASN A 108 0.60 -3.07 8.80
C ASN A 108 0.10 -4.18 9.74
N LYS A 109 0.92 -4.51 10.75
CA LYS A 109 0.64 -5.55 11.74
C LYS A 109 -0.70 -5.38 12.44
N SER A 110 -1.03 -4.15 12.84
CA SER A 110 -2.23 -3.84 13.61
C SER A 110 -3.53 -4.10 12.85
N ASN A 111 -3.52 -3.93 11.51
CA ASN A 111 -4.68 -4.06 10.64
C ASN A 111 -4.72 -5.40 9.88
N TYR A 112 -3.75 -6.27 10.11
CA TYR A 112 -3.76 -7.59 9.48
C TYR A 112 -4.85 -8.47 10.09
N ARG A 113 -5.87 -8.82 9.28
CA ARG A 113 -7.05 -9.61 9.69
C ARG A 113 -7.80 -8.97 10.87
N ASP A 114 -8.15 -7.71 10.73
CA ASP A 114 -9.00 -7.03 11.70
C ASP A 114 -10.41 -7.66 11.72
N PHE A 115 -10.84 -8.06 12.92
CA PHE A 115 -12.18 -8.62 13.21
C PHE A 115 -13.10 -7.60 13.90
N SER A 116 -12.78 -6.30 13.87
CA SER A 116 -13.56 -5.25 14.54
C SER A 116 -15.04 -5.25 14.11
N ASN A 117 -15.30 -5.53 12.83
CA ASN A 117 -16.65 -5.59 12.25
C ASN A 117 -17.35 -6.95 12.41
N SER A 118 -16.77 -7.91 13.15
CA SER A 118 -17.45 -9.19 13.38
C SER A 118 -18.54 -9.06 14.44
N ARG A 119 -19.66 -9.78 14.26
CA ARG A 119 -20.77 -9.84 15.23
C ARG A 119 -20.45 -10.64 16.50
N LEU A 120 -19.20 -11.06 16.69
CA LEU A 120 -18.77 -11.83 17.86
C LEU A 120 -18.64 -10.92 19.10
N PRO A 121 -18.94 -11.41 20.31
CA PRO A 121 -18.68 -10.71 21.56
C PRO A 121 -17.20 -10.28 21.68
N SER A 122 -16.94 -9.16 22.35
CA SER A 122 -15.61 -8.54 22.41
C SER A 122 -14.52 -9.48 22.97
N PHE A 123 -14.85 -10.27 23.99
CA PHE A 123 -13.91 -11.24 24.59
C PHE A 123 -13.57 -12.39 23.64
N ILE A 124 -14.54 -12.89 22.85
CA ILE A 124 -14.31 -13.93 21.84
C ILE A 124 -13.42 -13.36 20.72
N ARG A 125 -13.69 -12.12 20.28
CA ARG A 125 -12.84 -11.44 19.29
C ARG A 125 -11.39 -11.33 19.76
N ALA A 126 -11.18 -10.98 21.03
CA ALA A 126 -9.84 -10.89 21.63
C ALA A 126 -9.11 -12.23 21.61
N ILE A 127 -9.79 -13.33 21.99
CA ILE A 127 -9.24 -14.69 21.97
C ILE A 127 -8.88 -15.11 20.54
N VAL A 128 -9.81 -14.93 19.60
CA VAL A 128 -9.60 -15.26 18.18
C VAL A 128 -8.43 -14.46 17.61
N ARG A 129 -8.36 -13.17 17.88
CA ARG A 129 -7.25 -12.29 17.45
C ARG A 129 -5.92 -12.76 18.02
N LYS A 130 -5.86 -13.10 19.31
CA LYS A 130 -4.64 -13.63 19.95
C LYS A 130 -4.19 -14.94 19.32
N PHE A 131 -5.12 -15.88 19.09
CA PHE A 131 -4.82 -17.15 18.43
C PHE A 131 -4.26 -16.95 17.01
N TRP A 132 -4.92 -16.11 16.21
CA TRP A 132 -4.47 -15.80 14.86
C TRP A 132 -3.10 -15.11 14.83
N ARG A 133 -2.85 -14.22 15.77
CA ARG A 133 -1.56 -13.55 15.90
C ARG A 133 -0.44 -14.55 16.22
N ILE A 134 -0.65 -15.47 17.16
CA ILE A 134 0.31 -16.53 17.48
C ILE A 134 0.57 -17.41 16.26
N GLN A 135 -0.50 -17.83 15.57
CA GLN A 135 -0.37 -18.65 14.37
C GLN A 135 0.39 -17.91 13.26
N LEU A 136 0.07 -16.64 13.03
CA LEU A 136 0.75 -15.81 12.04
C LEU A 136 2.25 -15.70 12.36
N THR A 137 2.60 -15.27 13.56
CA THR A 137 4.00 -15.13 14.00
C THR A 137 4.77 -16.44 13.84
N ARG A 138 4.13 -17.60 14.20
CA ARG A 138 4.75 -18.92 14.01
C ARG A 138 5.03 -19.22 12.53
N GLN A 139 4.15 -18.83 11.61
CA GLN A 139 4.37 -19.04 10.18
C GLN A 139 5.45 -18.10 9.64
N LEU A 140 5.42 -16.83 10.07
CA LEU A 140 6.42 -15.83 9.64
C LEU A 140 7.85 -16.19 10.08
N ARG A 141 8.01 -16.76 11.29
CA ARG A 141 9.32 -17.25 11.77
C ARG A 141 9.95 -18.35 10.92
N GLN A 142 9.14 -19.09 10.16
CA GLN A 142 9.60 -20.20 9.32
C GLN A 142 9.98 -19.74 7.91
N LEU A 143 9.71 -18.48 7.57
CA LEU A 143 10.17 -17.88 6.32
C LEU A 143 11.66 -17.53 6.45
N GLU A 144 12.39 -17.63 5.36
CA GLU A 144 13.80 -17.22 5.34
C GLU A 144 13.94 -15.71 5.59
N ARG A 145 13.08 -14.91 4.95
CA ARG A 145 12.93 -13.48 5.24
C ARG A 145 11.46 -13.07 5.19
N PHE A 146 11.13 -12.13 6.06
CA PHE A 146 9.84 -11.47 6.10
C PHE A 146 10.01 -9.99 5.79
N ILE A 147 9.56 -9.58 4.60
CA ILE A 147 9.73 -8.23 4.08
C ILE A 147 8.55 -7.37 4.47
N VAL A 148 8.84 -6.21 5.06
CA VAL A 148 7.89 -5.15 5.39
C VAL A 148 8.25 -3.87 4.64
N LEU A 149 7.32 -2.92 4.56
CA LEU A 149 7.44 -1.75 3.69
C LEU A 149 7.89 -0.48 4.42
N SER A 150 8.13 -0.52 5.74
CA SER A 150 8.57 0.64 6.52
C SER A 150 9.34 0.21 7.76
N HIS A 151 10.23 1.07 8.25
CA HIS A 151 10.93 0.85 9.52
C HIS A 151 9.96 0.87 10.71
N GLU A 152 8.91 1.71 10.61
CA GLU A 152 7.86 1.75 11.62
C GLU A 152 7.16 0.39 11.75
N ASP A 153 6.75 -0.24 10.63
CA ASP A 153 6.14 -1.58 10.67
C ASP A 153 7.14 -2.65 11.16
N ALA A 154 8.41 -2.57 10.74
CA ALA A 154 9.45 -3.48 11.23
C ALA A 154 9.59 -3.45 12.74
N SER A 155 9.53 -2.26 13.35
CA SER A 155 9.62 -2.07 14.81
C SER A 155 8.47 -2.72 15.59
N GLU A 156 7.33 -2.90 14.95
CA GLU A 156 6.17 -3.58 15.52
C GLU A 156 6.36 -5.12 15.64
N TRP A 157 7.25 -5.72 14.82
CA TRP A 157 7.47 -7.16 14.77
C TRP A 157 8.60 -7.63 15.68
N THR A 158 8.60 -7.16 16.93
CA THR A 158 9.65 -7.42 17.94
C THR A 158 9.87 -8.91 18.23
N GLU A 159 8.88 -9.77 17.97
CA GLU A 159 8.95 -11.21 18.16
C GLU A 159 9.62 -11.98 17.00
N LEU A 160 9.99 -11.29 15.92
CA LEU A 160 10.63 -11.87 14.73
C LEU A 160 12.07 -11.38 14.59
N THR A 161 12.97 -12.25 14.12
CA THR A 161 14.38 -11.95 13.88
C THR A 161 14.76 -11.93 12.39
N ASN A 162 13.81 -12.31 11.53
CA ASN A 162 13.97 -12.43 10.09
C ASN A 162 13.25 -11.32 9.31
N VAL A 163 12.96 -10.19 9.96
CA VAL A 163 12.32 -9.03 9.34
C VAL A 163 13.35 -8.22 8.57
N GLU A 164 12.99 -7.81 7.36
CA GLU A 164 13.78 -6.93 6.51
C GLU A 164 12.91 -5.85 5.89
N VAL A 165 13.43 -4.63 5.79
CA VAL A 165 12.68 -3.49 5.22
C VAL A 165 13.12 -3.30 3.78
N ILE A 166 12.19 -3.47 2.84
CA ILE A 166 12.37 -3.08 1.44
C ILE A 166 11.13 -2.32 1.00
N TYR A 167 11.31 -1.06 0.67
CA TYR A 167 10.22 -0.17 0.28
C TYR A 167 9.55 -0.59 -1.04
N ASN A 168 8.33 -0.12 -1.25
CA ASN A 168 7.71 -0.19 -2.56
C ASN A 168 8.39 0.77 -3.53
N PRO A 169 8.61 0.35 -4.79
CA PRO A 169 9.17 1.24 -5.79
C PRO A 169 8.16 2.28 -6.27
N LEU A 170 8.67 3.45 -6.59
CA LEU A 170 7.93 4.53 -7.23
C LEU A 170 7.39 4.06 -8.60
N PRO A 171 6.08 4.23 -8.87
CA PRO A 171 5.49 3.69 -10.09
C PRO A 171 5.82 4.50 -11.36
N PHE A 172 6.16 5.78 -11.19
CA PHE A 172 6.50 6.71 -12.27
C PHE A 172 7.38 7.85 -11.76
N PHE A 173 8.14 8.46 -12.66
CA PHE A 173 8.92 9.67 -12.39
C PHE A 173 8.80 10.59 -13.61
N PRO A 174 7.76 11.46 -13.67
CA PRO A 174 7.43 12.22 -14.87
C PRO A 174 8.47 13.33 -15.13
N GLU A 175 8.65 13.71 -16.40
CA GLU A 175 9.49 14.86 -16.78
C GLU A 175 8.81 16.18 -16.38
N GLN A 176 7.52 16.30 -16.71
CA GLN A 176 6.71 17.44 -16.32
C GLN A 176 6.38 17.39 -14.84
N ILE A 177 6.54 18.50 -14.15
CA ILE A 177 6.29 18.65 -12.72
C ILE A 177 5.31 19.80 -12.45
N ALA A 178 4.75 19.81 -11.25
CA ALA A 178 3.97 20.92 -10.75
C ALA A 178 4.87 22.16 -10.59
N ASP A 179 4.35 23.32 -11.01
CA ASP A 179 5.01 24.61 -10.80
C ASP A 179 4.66 25.26 -9.46
N GLY A 180 3.74 24.64 -8.72
CA GLY A 180 3.28 25.10 -7.41
C GLY A 180 2.44 26.39 -7.44
N SER A 181 2.01 26.86 -8.62
CA SER A 181 1.25 28.12 -8.76
C SER A 181 -0.28 27.94 -8.71
N ARG A 182 -0.75 26.73 -8.97
CA ARG A 182 -2.19 26.43 -9.01
C ARG A 182 -2.80 26.50 -7.61
N LYS A 183 -3.93 27.18 -7.49
CA LYS A 183 -4.70 27.25 -6.23
C LYS A 183 -5.49 25.95 -5.99
N GLN A 184 -4.79 24.83 -5.96
CA GLN A 184 -5.38 23.50 -5.86
C GLN A 184 -4.62 22.61 -4.88
N VAL A 185 -5.37 22.01 -3.97
CA VAL A 185 -4.97 20.94 -3.08
C VAL A 185 -5.52 19.63 -3.62
N ILE A 186 -4.72 18.57 -3.61
CA ILE A 186 -5.12 17.24 -4.09
C ILE A 186 -4.99 16.19 -3.00
N ALA A 187 -5.95 15.26 -3.00
CA ALA A 187 -5.85 13.98 -2.30
C ALA A 187 -6.28 12.85 -3.24
N ALA A 188 -5.72 11.66 -3.07
CA ALA A 188 -6.02 10.51 -3.93
C ALA A 188 -6.13 9.21 -3.13
N GLY A 189 -7.12 8.38 -3.47
CA GLY A 189 -7.29 7.07 -2.85
C GLY A 189 -8.73 6.58 -2.87
N ARG A 190 -8.95 5.34 -2.46
CA ARG A 190 -10.30 4.78 -2.37
C ARG A 190 -11.14 5.52 -1.33
N TYR A 191 -12.39 5.78 -1.63
CA TYR A 191 -13.34 6.37 -0.67
C TYR A 191 -13.78 5.31 0.35
N VAL A 192 -12.91 5.06 1.32
CA VAL A 192 -13.12 4.12 2.43
C VAL A 192 -12.67 4.76 3.74
N PRO A 193 -13.21 4.34 4.90
CA PRO A 193 -12.87 4.94 6.20
C PRO A 193 -11.38 5.00 6.48
N GLN A 194 -10.60 4.03 5.99
CA GLN A 194 -9.14 4.00 6.13
C GLN A 194 -8.47 5.28 5.62
N LYS A 195 -8.93 5.83 4.48
CA LYS A 195 -8.31 7.00 3.85
C LYS A 195 -8.62 8.33 4.54
N GLY A 196 -9.58 8.34 5.46
CA GLY A 196 -9.85 9.47 6.32
C GLY A 196 -10.26 10.76 5.61
N PHE A 197 -10.88 10.67 4.44
CA PHE A 197 -11.33 11.86 3.70
C PHE A 197 -12.39 12.66 4.45
N ASP A 198 -13.13 12.03 5.35
CA ASP A 198 -13.99 12.73 6.32
C ASP A 198 -13.21 13.74 7.18
N ARG A 199 -12.01 13.38 7.67
CA ARG A 199 -11.11 14.26 8.41
C ARG A 199 -10.56 15.39 7.54
N LEU A 200 -10.22 15.08 6.28
CA LEU A 200 -9.74 16.09 5.33
C LEU A 200 -10.83 17.11 5.00
N ILE A 201 -12.07 16.68 4.77
CA ILE A 201 -13.20 17.57 4.49
C ILE A 201 -13.49 18.49 5.69
N LEU A 202 -13.39 17.96 6.92
CA LEU A 202 -13.48 18.78 8.14
C LEU A 202 -12.35 19.82 8.21
N ALA A 203 -11.12 19.44 7.95
CA ALA A 203 -9.98 20.37 7.88
C ALA A 203 -10.18 21.42 6.79
N TRP A 204 -10.72 21.02 5.63
CA TRP A 204 -10.97 21.91 4.50
C TRP A 204 -11.98 23.01 4.81
N GLN A 205 -12.93 22.77 5.69
CA GLN A 205 -13.85 23.83 6.15
C GLN A 205 -13.10 25.01 6.81
N PHE A 206 -12.01 24.75 7.53
CA PHE A 206 -11.19 25.81 8.10
C PHE A 206 -10.34 26.51 7.03
N VAL A 207 -9.79 25.74 6.10
CA VAL A 207 -8.95 26.27 5.00
C VAL A 207 -9.78 27.20 4.11
N THR A 208 -10.95 26.78 3.64
CA THR A 208 -11.77 27.57 2.71
C THR A 208 -12.29 28.88 3.31
N ARG A 209 -12.43 28.98 4.64
CA ARG A 209 -12.77 30.26 5.31
C ARG A 209 -11.68 31.31 5.18
N LYS A 210 -10.41 30.90 5.16
CA LYS A 210 -9.23 31.79 5.01
C LYS A 210 -8.86 31.99 3.54
N HIS A 211 -9.03 30.94 2.72
CA HIS A 211 -8.60 30.89 1.32
C HIS A 211 -9.73 30.40 0.42
N PRO A 212 -10.81 31.21 0.23
CA PRO A 212 -12.01 30.81 -0.51
C PRO A 212 -11.76 30.60 -2.02
N ASP A 213 -10.64 31.05 -2.52
CA ASP A 213 -10.19 30.92 -3.92
C ASP A 213 -9.37 29.66 -4.19
N TRP A 214 -9.14 28.82 -3.17
CA TRP A 214 -8.48 27.52 -3.30
C TRP A 214 -9.50 26.39 -3.42
N MET A 215 -9.11 25.33 -4.14
CA MET A 215 -9.92 24.15 -4.40
C MET A 215 -9.28 22.89 -3.81
N LEU A 216 -10.08 22.06 -3.16
CA LEU A 216 -9.70 20.69 -2.81
C LEU A 216 -10.32 19.71 -3.82
N ARG A 217 -9.50 18.91 -4.47
CA ARG A 217 -9.96 17.81 -5.32
C ARG A 217 -9.51 16.47 -4.73
N ILE A 218 -10.49 15.59 -4.50
CA ILE A 218 -10.24 14.25 -3.95
C ILE A 218 -10.56 13.23 -5.05
N TYR A 219 -9.55 12.53 -5.55
CA TYR A 219 -9.68 11.55 -6.63
C TYR A 219 -9.84 10.14 -6.09
N GLY A 220 -10.92 9.44 -6.48
CA GLY A 220 -11.12 8.07 -6.03
C GLY A 220 -12.48 7.48 -6.33
N GLU A 221 -12.69 6.27 -5.80
CA GLU A 221 -13.95 5.53 -5.90
C GLU A 221 -14.30 4.85 -4.57
N GLY A 222 -15.59 4.58 -4.35
CA GLY A 222 -16.10 3.90 -3.16
C GLY A 222 -17.30 4.60 -2.55
N MET A 223 -17.25 4.92 -1.27
CA MET A 223 -18.33 5.53 -0.45
C MET A 223 -18.49 7.03 -0.73
N ARG A 224 -18.80 7.36 -2.00
CA ARG A 224 -18.90 8.75 -2.47
C ARG A 224 -20.07 9.50 -1.82
N ALA A 225 -21.21 8.82 -1.64
CA ALA A 225 -22.42 9.46 -1.15
C ALA A 225 -22.26 10.01 0.27
N GLU A 226 -21.62 9.26 1.15
CA GLU A 226 -21.37 9.67 2.55
C GLU A 226 -20.45 10.89 2.62
N LEU A 227 -19.40 10.91 1.78
CA LEU A 227 -18.49 12.06 1.71
C LEU A 227 -19.18 13.29 1.11
N GLN A 228 -20.02 13.12 0.09
CA GLN A 228 -20.79 14.23 -0.49
C GLN A 228 -21.76 14.83 0.51
N GLN A 229 -22.48 14.00 1.28
CA GLN A 229 -23.34 14.49 2.34
C GLN A 229 -22.60 15.32 3.38
N LEU A 230 -21.35 14.93 3.72
CA LEU A 230 -20.52 15.69 4.63
C LEU A 230 -20.13 17.05 4.03
N ILE A 231 -19.68 17.07 2.76
CA ILE A 231 -19.35 18.30 2.01
C ILE A 231 -20.52 19.26 2.00
N ASP A 232 -21.73 18.77 1.69
CA ASP A 232 -22.95 19.55 1.63
C ASP A 232 -23.34 20.12 3.00
N SER A 233 -23.25 19.28 4.05
CA SER A 233 -23.57 19.68 5.43
C SER A 233 -22.63 20.74 6.00
N LEU A 234 -21.38 20.77 5.54
CA LEU A 234 -20.37 21.76 5.96
C LEU A 234 -20.38 23.02 5.09
N GLY A 235 -21.17 23.05 4.01
CA GLY A 235 -21.30 24.21 3.11
C GLY A 235 -20.04 24.49 2.28
N VAL A 236 -19.22 23.47 1.98
CA VAL A 236 -17.95 23.61 1.23
C VAL A 236 -18.04 23.07 -0.21
N THR A 237 -19.24 22.87 -0.72
CA THR A 237 -19.52 22.30 -2.07
C THR A 237 -18.85 23.08 -3.19
N SER A 238 -18.69 24.40 -3.06
CA SER A 238 -18.06 25.25 -4.07
C SER A 238 -16.54 25.08 -4.17
N SER A 239 -15.89 24.55 -3.12
CA SER A 239 -14.43 24.47 -3.02
C SER A 239 -13.88 23.06 -2.76
N CYS A 240 -14.74 22.07 -2.46
CA CYS A 240 -14.35 20.68 -2.20
C CYS A 240 -15.08 19.75 -3.18
N ILE A 241 -14.33 19.13 -4.10
CA ILE A 241 -14.89 18.32 -5.18
C ILE A 241 -14.40 16.88 -5.06
N LEU A 242 -15.34 15.93 -5.09
CA LEU A 242 -15.04 14.52 -5.23
C LEU A 242 -14.94 14.17 -6.72
N GLU A 243 -13.80 13.68 -7.13
CA GLU A 243 -13.51 13.29 -8.51
C GLU A 243 -13.49 11.76 -8.66
N PRO A 244 -13.83 11.22 -9.83
CA PRO A 244 -13.66 9.81 -10.09
C PRO A 244 -12.17 9.42 -10.09
N ALA A 245 -11.87 8.12 -9.93
CA ALA A 245 -10.54 7.62 -10.20
C ALA A 245 -10.18 7.84 -11.67
N VAL A 246 -8.96 8.29 -11.92
CA VAL A 246 -8.46 8.56 -13.27
C VAL A 246 -7.29 7.65 -13.62
N PRO A 247 -7.16 7.18 -14.87
CA PRO A 247 -6.05 6.35 -15.29
C PRO A 247 -4.69 7.07 -15.19
N ASN A 248 -4.66 8.36 -15.51
CA ASN A 248 -3.46 9.20 -15.45
C ASN A 248 -3.54 10.21 -14.31
N ILE A 249 -3.27 9.75 -13.10
CA ILE A 249 -3.26 10.61 -11.91
C ILE A 249 -2.07 11.61 -11.91
N VAL A 250 -1.02 11.33 -12.68
CA VAL A 250 0.18 12.19 -12.79
C VAL A 250 -0.19 13.61 -13.20
N GLU A 251 -1.05 13.75 -14.23
CA GLU A 251 -1.52 15.07 -14.68
C GLU A 251 -2.21 15.84 -13.53
N LYS A 252 -2.99 15.13 -12.71
CA LYS A 252 -3.72 15.75 -11.59
C LYS A 252 -2.80 16.17 -10.45
N TYR A 253 -1.74 15.42 -10.20
CA TYR A 253 -0.67 15.89 -9.31
C TYR A 253 0.01 17.14 -9.88
N CYS A 254 0.41 17.14 -11.15
CA CYS A 254 1.07 18.28 -11.78
C CYS A 254 0.18 19.55 -11.87
N GLU A 255 -1.15 19.40 -11.85
CA GLU A 255 -2.13 20.49 -11.77
C GLU A 255 -2.35 21.00 -10.33
N SER A 256 -1.63 20.49 -9.34
CA SER A 256 -1.86 20.77 -7.91
C SER A 256 -0.62 21.35 -7.24
N SER A 257 -0.82 22.09 -6.16
CA SER A 257 0.25 22.76 -5.43
C SER A 257 0.56 22.14 -4.06
N VAL A 258 -0.38 21.40 -3.50
CA VAL A 258 -0.23 20.70 -2.20
C VAL A 258 -0.94 19.36 -2.29
N PHE A 259 -0.30 18.31 -1.83
CA PHE A 259 -0.91 16.99 -1.64
C PHE A 259 -1.25 16.76 -0.18
N VAL A 260 -2.39 16.12 0.13
CA VAL A 260 -2.77 15.81 1.50
C VAL A 260 -3.07 14.33 1.69
N LEU A 261 -2.43 13.72 2.71
CA LEU A 261 -2.78 12.39 3.21
C LEU A 261 -3.46 12.48 4.58
N SER A 262 -4.75 12.14 4.61
CA SER A 262 -5.57 12.15 5.83
C SER A 262 -5.84 10.76 6.41
N SER A 263 -5.13 9.74 5.95
CA SER A 263 -5.37 8.34 6.28
C SER A 263 -5.29 8.04 7.77
N ARG A 264 -6.10 7.10 8.24
CA ARG A 264 -6.04 6.57 9.61
C ARG A 264 -4.89 5.60 9.80
N PHE A 265 -4.52 4.90 8.75
CA PHE A 265 -3.37 3.99 8.68
C PHE A 265 -3.05 3.66 7.22
N GLU A 266 -1.80 3.33 6.94
CA GLU A 266 -1.31 2.91 5.62
C GLU A 266 -0.55 1.58 5.71
N GLY A 267 -0.21 1.01 4.57
CA GLY A 267 0.80 -0.05 4.47
C GLY A 267 2.18 0.52 4.10
N PHE A 268 2.18 1.63 3.33
CA PHE A 268 3.36 2.39 2.95
C PHE A 268 3.02 3.86 2.63
N GLY A 269 1.96 4.10 1.85
CA GLY A 269 1.59 5.45 1.42
C GLY A 269 2.08 5.80 0.03
N MET A 270 1.86 4.90 -0.94
CA MET A 270 2.26 5.09 -2.35
C MET A 270 1.92 6.47 -2.91
N VAL A 271 0.73 6.98 -2.60
CA VAL A 271 0.26 8.29 -3.09
C VAL A 271 1.11 9.47 -2.60
N ILE A 272 1.86 9.32 -1.48
CA ILE A 272 2.82 10.34 -1.03
C ILE A 272 3.99 10.40 -2.01
N ILE A 273 4.63 9.26 -2.26
CA ILE A 273 5.78 9.21 -3.19
C ILE A 273 5.39 9.57 -4.62
N GLU A 274 4.16 9.28 -5.04
CA GLU A 274 3.60 9.70 -6.32
C GLU A 274 3.49 11.23 -6.41
N ALA A 275 2.94 11.90 -5.42
CA ALA A 275 2.85 13.35 -5.36
C ALA A 275 4.23 14.01 -5.31
N MET A 276 5.14 13.50 -4.46
CA MET A 276 6.52 13.96 -4.36
C MET A 276 7.26 13.85 -5.70
N ALA A 277 7.05 12.77 -6.46
CA ALA A 277 7.64 12.58 -7.80
C ALA A 277 7.16 13.64 -8.81
N CYS A 278 5.97 14.17 -8.62
CA CYS A 278 5.44 15.27 -9.43
C CYS A 278 5.86 16.66 -8.90
N GLY A 279 6.68 16.74 -7.85
CA GLY A 279 7.11 18.01 -7.25
C GLY A 279 6.05 18.68 -6.37
N VAL A 280 5.07 17.90 -5.89
CA VAL A 280 3.99 18.40 -5.03
C VAL A 280 4.30 18.06 -3.58
N PRO A 281 4.52 19.06 -2.70
CA PRO A 281 4.85 18.82 -1.30
C PRO A 281 3.65 18.20 -0.56
N PRO A 282 3.88 17.11 0.21
CA PRO A 282 2.84 16.48 1.00
C PRO A 282 2.63 17.15 2.36
N VAL A 283 1.38 17.24 2.79
CA VAL A 283 0.96 17.43 4.18
C VAL A 283 0.29 16.13 4.62
N SER A 284 0.78 15.47 5.65
CA SER A 284 0.35 14.13 6.01
C SER A 284 0.14 13.96 7.50
N PHE A 285 -0.94 13.29 7.90
CA PHE A 285 -0.99 12.71 9.23
C PHE A 285 0.16 11.72 9.43
N THR A 286 0.70 11.68 10.66
CA THR A 286 1.62 10.65 11.13
C THR A 286 0.88 9.35 11.44
N CYS A 287 0.04 8.91 10.49
CA CYS A 287 -0.68 7.66 10.66
C CYS A 287 0.28 6.46 10.63
N PRO A 288 -0.06 5.34 11.29
CA PRO A 288 0.80 4.16 11.31
C PRO A 288 1.20 3.69 9.91
N CYS A 289 2.48 3.44 9.75
CA CYS A 289 3.21 2.87 8.61
C CYS A 289 3.22 3.73 7.35
N GLY A 290 4.36 4.34 7.11
CA GLY A 290 4.72 5.00 5.86
C GLY A 290 5.04 6.47 5.95
N PRO A 291 4.16 7.40 6.40
CA PRO A 291 4.46 8.83 6.31
C PRO A 291 5.78 9.25 6.97
N ARG A 292 6.13 8.70 8.15
CA ARG A 292 7.40 8.98 8.85
C ARG A 292 8.62 8.38 8.18
N ASP A 293 8.46 7.33 7.38
CA ASP A 293 9.54 6.73 6.59
C ASP A 293 9.77 7.48 5.26
N ILE A 294 8.73 8.21 4.79
CA ILE A 294 8.75 8.87 3.49
C ILE A 294 9.09 10.35 3.62
N ILE A 295 8.48 11.06 4.58
CA ILE A 295 8.53 12.50 4.71
C ILE A 295 9.55 12.91 5.75
N ASN A 296 10.49 13.81 5.38
CA ASN A 296 11.35 14.57 6.27
C ASN A 296 10.63 15.86 6.63
N ASP A 297 10.04 15.91 7.83
CA ASP A 297 9.21 17.03 8.27
C ASP A 297 9.93 18.39 8.15
N GLY A 298 9.22 19.35 7.59
CA GLY A 298 9.73 20.72 7.35
C GLY A 298 10.68 20.84 6.15
N LYS A 299 11.13 19.73 5.53
CA LYS A 299 12.07 19.73 4.41
C LYS A 299 11.40 19.39 3.09
N ASP A 300 10.83 18.21 2.98
CA ASP A 300 10.24 17.67 1.74
C ASP A 300 8.73 17.43 1.87
N GLY A 301 8.13 17.84 3.00
CA GLY A 301 6.72 17.78 3.34
C GLY A 301 6.49 18.18 4.79
N LEU A 302 5.23 18.12 5.22
CA LEU A 302 4.83 18.44 6.58
C LEU A 302 4.12 17.27 7.22
N LEU A 303 4.52 16.91 8.44
CA LEU A 303 3.88 15.91 9.27
C LEU A 303 2.97 16.57 10.31
N VAL A 304 1.84 15.94 10.55
CA VAL A 304 0.79 16.38 11.48
C VAL A 304 0.44 15.22 12.39
N GLU A 305 0.14 15.47 13.66
CA GLU A 305 -0.31 14.43 14.57
C GLU A 305 -1.55 13.72 14.05
N ASN A 306 -1.55 12.37 14.13
CA ASN A 306 -2.62 11.56 13.53
C ASN A 306 -3.99 11.89 14.11
N GLY A 307 -4.83 12.51 13.30
CA GLY A 307 -6.20 12.89 13.65
C GLY A 307 -6.36 14.31 14.16
N ASN A 308 -5.29 15.10 14.26
CA ASN A 308 -5.35 16.52 14.60
C ASN A 308 -5.79 17.32 13.37
N ILE A 309 -7.12 17.53 13.27
CA ILE A 309 -7.78 18.15 12.10
C ILE A 309 -7.41 19.64 12.01
N GLU A 310 -7.29 20.32 13.14
CA GLU A 310 -6.95 21.74 13.21
C GLU A 310 -5.53 21.98 12.71
N GLU A 311 -4.55 21.22 13.23
CA GLU A 311 -3.17 21.29 12.78
C GLU A 311 -3.04 20.94 11.28
N LEU A 312 -3.84 19.95 10.77
CA LEU A 312 -3.86 19.63 9.35
C LEU A 312 -4.27 20.86 8.53
N ALA A 313 -5.33 21.56 8.95
CA ALA A 313 -5.79 22.78 8.30
C ALA A 313 -4.72 23.89 8.37
N GLU A 314 -4.08 24.09 9.52
CA GLU A 314 -3.01 25.08 9.70
C GLU A 314 -1.81 24.80 8.77
N LYS A 315 -1.35 23.56 8.66
CA LYS A 315 -0.24 23.20 7.78
C LYS A 315 -0.58 23.35 6.30
N ILE A 316 -1.84 23.08 5.91
CA ILE A 316 -2.31 23.38 4.56
C ILE A 316 -2.30 24.88 4.31
N CYS A 317 -2.88 25.69 5.21
CA CYS A 317 -2.87 27.16 5.11
C CYS A 317 -1.42 27.70 5.05
N TYR A 318 -0.51 27.17 5.86
CA TYR A 318 0.89 27.55 5.84
C TYR A 318 1.51 27.40 4.45
N LEU A 319 1.31 26.27 3.77
CA LEU A 319 1.81 26.08 2.41
C LEU A 319 1.06 26.93 1.38
N ILE A 320 -0.20 27.24 1.61
CA ILE A 320 -0.97 28.18 0.76
C ILE A 320 -0.39 29.59 0.84
N GLU A 321 -0.14 30.07 2.03
CA GLU A 321 0.33 31.44 2.34
C GLU A 321 1.80 31.66 1.99
N ASN A 322 2.61 30.59 1.94
CA ASN A 322 4.06 30.68 1.74
C ASN A 322 4.47 30.01 0.40
N GLU A 323 4.24 30.71 -0.72
CA GLU A 323 4.44 30.17 -2.07
C GLU A 323 5.88 29.71 -2.32
N GLU A 324 6.89 30.50 -1.93
CA GLU A 324 8.29 30.14 -2.14
C GLU A 324 8.69 28.92 -1.31
N THR A 325 8.22 28.81 -0.07
CA THR A 325 8.43 27.65 0.78
C THR A 325 7.78 26.42 0.18
N ARG A 326 6.55 26.54 -0.33
CA ARG A 326 5.80 25.47 -1.01
C ARG A 326 6.55 24.96 -2.22
N LYS A 327 7.04 25.84 -3.09
CA LYS A 327 7.81 25.50 -4.28
C LYS A 327 9.14 24.84 -3.94
N GLU A 328 9.88 25.38 -2.94
CA GLU A 328 11.13 24.78 -2.51
C GLU A 328 10.92 23.39 -1.90
N MET A 329 9.91 23.24 -1.05
CA MET A 329 9.54 21.95 -0.48
C MET A 329 9.15 20.93 -1.56
N GLY A 330 8.45 21.36 -2.62
CA GLY A 330 8.14 20.52 -3.78
C GLY A 330 9.38 20.07 -4.55
N ARG A 331 10.36 20.99 -4.75
CA ARG A 331 11.66 20.63 -5.37
C ARG A 331 12.43 19.61 -4.52
N GLN A 332 12.45 19.82 -3.21
CA GLN A 332 13.11 18.91 -2.28
C GLN A 332 12.39 17.54 -2.22
N ALA A 333 11.05 17.54 -2.22
CA ALA A 333 10.26 16.32 -2.28
C ALA A 333 10.62 15.47 -3.51
N ARG A 334 10.71 16.12 -4.68
CA ARG A 334 11.10 15.44 -5.93
C ARG A 334 12.55 14.92 -5.90
N ALA A 335 13.46 15.63 -5.26
CA ALA A 335 14.84 15.19 -5.10
C ALA A 335 14.91 13.96 -4.18
N ASP A 336 14.26 14.04 -3.02
CA ASP A 336 14.36 13.01 -1.98
C ASP A 336 13.60 11.71 -2.34
N VAL A 337 12.50 11.80 -3.11
CA VAL A 337 11.72 10.63 -3.53
C VAL A 337 12.46 9.69 -4.48
N GLN A 338 13.54 10.15 -5.10
CA GLN A 338 14.35 9.33 -6.02
C GLN A 338 14.89 8.06 -5.36
N ARG A 339 15.07 8.05 -4.03
CA ARG A 339 15.47 6.86 -3.27
C ARG A 339 14.50 5.67 -3.42
N PHE A 340 13.26 5.93 -3.86
CA PHE A 340 12.26 4.91 -4.13
C PHE A 340 12.17 4.50 -5.61
N LYS A 341 13.06 5.00 -6.49
CA LYS A 341 13.09 4.55 -7.88
C LYS A 341 13.30 3.05 -7.97
N ILE A 342 12.70 2.45 -9.01
CA ILE A 342 12.71 0.99 -9.18
C ILE A 342 14.13 0.42 -9.25
N GLU A 343 15.09 1.16 -9.79
CA GLU A 343 16.48 0.76 -9.91
C GLU A 343 17.11 0.50 -8.53
N TYR A 344 16.87 1.39 -7.57
CA TYR A 344 17.41 1.26 -6.20
C TYR A 344 16.69 0.17 -5.40
N ILE A 345 15.37 0.09 -5.53
CA ILE A 345 14.58 -0.92 -4.81
C ILE A 345 14.86 -2.32 -5.38
N ALA A 346 14.94 -2.44 -6.69
CA ALA A 346 15.23 -3.72 -7.35
C ALA A 346 16.63 -4.24 -7.01
N GLU A 347 17.61 -3.35 -6.88
CA GLU A 347 18.97 -3.75 -6.47
C GLU A 347 19.03 -4.27 -5.01
N GLN A 348 18.20 -3.73 -4.11
CA GLN A 348 18.06 -4.28 -2.75
C GLN A 348 17.50 -5.70 -2.80
N TRP A 349 16.44 -5.93 -3.59
CA TRP A 349 15.89 -7.27 -3.79
C TRP A 349 16.90 -8.23 -4.41
N LYS A 350 17.66 -7.78 -5.41
CA LYS A 350 18.69 -8.59 -6.06
C LYS A 350 19.75 -9.04 -5.07
N LYS A 351 20.30 -8.11 -4.27
CA LYS A 351 21.27 -8.43 -3.22
C LYS A 351 20.71 -9.44 -2.22
N LEU A 352 19.46 -9.28 -1.81
CA LEU A 352 18.80 -10.24 -0.94
C LEU A 352 18.72 -11.62 -1.59
N PHE A 353 18.24 -11.72 -2.84
CA PHE A 353 18.11 -12.99 -3.54
C PHE A 353 19.46 -13.69 -3.71
N GLU A 354 20.48 -12.97 -4.18
CA GLU A 354 21.83 -13.50 -4.38
C GLU A 354 22.45 -14.03 -3.07
N SER A 355 22.29 -13.28 -1.97
CA SER A 355 22.79 -13.70 -0.66
C SER A 355 22.12 -14.98 -0.17
N LEU A 356 20.80 -15.11 -0.35
CA LEU A 356 20.04 -16.28 0.09
C LEU A 356 20.35 -17.52 -0.75
N VAL A 357 20.43 -17.36 -2.07
CA VAL A 357 20.78 -18.47 -2.97
C VAL A 357 22.21 -18.95 -2.72
N ALA A 358 23.16 -18.04 -2.48
CA ALA A 358 24.53 -18.40 -2.14
C ALA A 358 24.62 -19.17 -0.81
N ALA A 359 23.89 -18.72 0.21
CA ALA A 359 23.82 -19.40 1.50
C ALA A 359 23.22 -20.82 1.38
N ALA A 360 22.17 -20.99 0.57
CA ALA A 360 21.52 -22.28 0.35
C ALA A 360 22.39 -23.30 -0.42
N LYS A 361 23.33 -22.83 -1.26
CA LYS A 361 24.28 -23.69 -1.98
C LYS A 361 25.45 -24.18 -1.11
N ASN A 362 25.71 -23.48 0.00
CA ASN A 362 26.82 -23.80 0.91
C ASN A 362 26.38 -24.67 2.09
N ASN A 363 25.06 -24.93 2.25
CA ASN A 363 24.49 -25.84 3.23
C ASN A 363 24.05 -27.16 2.59
#